data_bfb945bf45a7651aade5d1cbb568f584
#
_entry.id   bfb945bf45a7651aade5d1cbb568f584
#
_cell.length_a   1.000
_cell.length_b   1.000
_cell.length_c   1.000
_cell.angle_alpha   90.00
_cell.angle_beta   90.00
_cell.angle_gamma   90.00
#
_symmetry.space_group_name_H-M   'P 1'
#
loop_
_entity.id
_entity.type
_entity.pdbx_description
1 polymer ?
#
loop_
_entity_poly.entity_id
_entity_poly.type
_entity_poly.pdbx_seq_one_letter_code
_entity_poly.pdbx_strand_id
1 'polypeptide(L)'
;SGLMADSLGPRATVSIGVLLAGLGSILFAVAPTIAMAFLGRFLVGFGVSIIFVSILKFQSVWFLPREFAFITGLLLLVGNLGAMLATTPLAFLVDATSWRFSFVAIGVFSLIVAVASWIIVRDVPPNVVVASDTRPVGERLKENLVQMMLVIRNWRTWPPFFVAFGLYGTLI
;
A
#
# COMPACT_ATOMS: atom_id res chain seq x y z
N SER A 1 3.57 -9.00 -3.13
CA SER A 1 2.41 -8.07 -3.28
C SER A 1 1.86 -8.08 -4.70
N GLY A 2 2.69 -7.98 -5.77
CA GLY A 2 2.24 -8.03 -7.16
C GLY A 2 1.43 -9.29 -7.49
N LEU A 3 1.91 -10.46 -7.11
CA LEU A 3 1.21 -11.74 -7.29
C LEU A 3 -0.17 -11.80 -6.60
N MET A 4 -0.29 -11.20 -5.41
CA MET A 4 -1.57 -11.13 -4.71
C MET A 4 -2.56 -10.23 -5.48
N ALA A 5 -2.09 -9.08 -5.99
CA ALA A 5 -2.90 -8.20 -6.82
C ALA A 5 -3.31 -8.86 -8.16
N ASP A 6 -2.46 -9.79 -8.68
CA ASP A 6 -2.75 -10.54 -9.92
C ASP A 6 -3.73 -11.68 -9.71
N SER A 7 -3.72 -12.31 -8.54
CA SER A 7 -4.58 -13.48 -8.25
C SER A 7 -5.90 -13.12 -7.59
N LEU A 8 -5.91 -12.13 -6.68
CA LEU A 8 -7.08 -11.76 -5.87
C LEU A 8 -7.82 -10.53 -6.40
N GLY A 9 -7.22 -9.80 -7.35
CA GLY A 9 -7.74 -8.52 -7.84
C GLY A 9 -7.40 -7.32 -6.92
N PRO A 10 -7.45 -6.09 -7.48
CA PRO A 10 -7.12 -4.87 -6.75
C PRO A 10 -8.01 -4.62 -5.53
N ARG A 11 -9.32 -4.89 -5.64
CA ARG A 11 -10.30 -4.72 -4.57
C ARG A 11 -9.92 -5.50 -3.32
N ALA A 12 -9.75 -6.82 -3.46
CA ALA A 12 -9.43 -7.69 -2.33
C ALA A 12 -8.05 -7.33 -1.75
N THR A 13 -7.08 -7.07 -2.61
CA THR A 13 -5.70 -6.79 -2.18
C THR A 13 -5.58 -5.45 -1.43
N VAL A 14 -6.25 -4.39 -1.90
CA VAL A 14 -6.30 -3.10 -1.18
C VAL A 14 -7.00 -3.27 0.17
N SER A 15 -8.16 -3.92 0.20
CA SER A 15 -8.92 -4.10 1.45
C SER A 15 -8.15 -4.91 2.48
N ILE A 16 -7.47 -5.99 2.06
CA ILE A 16 -6.59 -6.80 2.95
C ILE A 16 -5.42 -5.94 3.44
N GLY A 17 -4.80 -5.15 2.58
CA GLY A 17 -3.70 -4.27 2.96
C GLY A 17 -4.10 -3.25 4.02
N VAL A 18 -5.25 -2.58 3.84
CA VAL A 18 -5.79 -1.60 4.80
C VAL A 18 -6.19 -2.29 6.11
N LEU A 19 -6.78 -3.48 6.03
CA LEU A 19 -7.14 -4.29 7.20
C LEU A 19 -5.89 -4.67 8.02
N LEU A 20 -4.84 -5.15 7.36
CA LEU A 20 -3.57 -5.47 8.02
C LEU A 20 -2.93 -4.24 8.66
N ALA A 21 -2.96 -3.08 7.99
CA ALA A 21 -2.45 -1.83 8.54
C ALA A 21 -3.27 -1.38 9.78
N GLY A 22 -4.59 -1.49 9.72
CA GLY A 22 -5.47 -1.17 10.85
C GLY A 22 -5.24 -2.07 12.05
N LEU A 23 -5.20 -3.39 11.85
CA LEU A 23 -4.90 -4.37 12.91
C LEU A 23 -3.51 -4.16 13.49
N GLY A 24 -2.51 -3.89 12.64
CA GLY A 24 -1.13 -3.58 13.06
C GLY A 24 -1.06 -2.32 13.92
N SER A 25 -1.85 -1.29 13.60
CA SER A 25 -1.93 -0.05 14.39
C SER A 25 -2.54 -0.30 15.77
N ILE A 26 -3.62 -1.09 15.85
CA ILE A 26 -4.23 -1.47 17.13
C ILE A 26 -3.26 -2.33 17.94
N LEU A 27 -2.62 -3.32 17.32
CA LEU A 27 -1.61 -4.16 17.97
C LEU A 27 -0.46 -3.33 18.56
N PHE A 28 0.01 -2.35 17.82
CA PHE A 28 1.03 -1.41 18.30
C PHE A 28 0.56 -0.63 19.52
N ALA A 29 -0.67 -0.13 19.51
CA ALA A 29 -1.25 0.66 20.61
C ALA A 29 -1.37 -0.13 21.91
N VAL A 30 -1.77 -1.41 21.84
CA VAL A 30 -1.98 -2.26 23.02
C VAL A 30 -0.74 -3.06 23.40
N ALA A 31 0.39 -2.90 22.70
CA ALA A 31 1.60 -3.69 22.90
C ALA A 31 2.16 -3.53 24.34
N PRO A 32 2.25 -4.61 25.14
CA PRO A 32 2.88 -4.59 26.45
C PRO A 32 4.41 -4.73 26.36
N THR A 33 4.94 -5.23 25.23
CA THR A 33 6.37 -5.47 25.02
C THR A 33 6.85 -4.81 23.74
N ILE A 34 8.14 -4.49 23.70
CA ILE A 34 8.80 -3.90 22.52
C ILE A 34 8.66 -4.84 21.30
N ALA A 35 8.82 -6.14 21.50
CA ALA A 35 8.69 -7.13 20.41
C ALA A 35 7.30 -7.09 19.76
N MET A 36 6.25 -6.96 20.56
CA MET A 36 4.87 -6.85 20.07
C MET A 36 4.63 -5.51 19.36
N ALA A 37 5.23 -4.43 19.83
CA ALA A 37 5.20 -3.15 19.16
C ALA A 37 5.88 -3.20 17.77
N PHE A 38 7.05 -3.85 17.67
CA PHE A 38 7.70 -4.09 16.38
C PHE A 38 6.85 -4.92 15.42
N LEU A 39 6.18 -5.97 15.93
CA LEU A 39 5.27 -6.78 15.12
C LEU A 39 4.09 -5.92 14.59
N GLY A 40 3.50 -5.08 15.42
CA GLY A 40 2.47 -4.14 15.00
C GLY A 40 2.95 -3.21 13.88
N ARG A 41 4.14 -2.62 14.03
CA ARG A 41 4.76 -1.76 12.99
C ARG A 41 5.09 -2.52 11.71
N PHE A 42 5.57 -3.74 11.83
CA PHE A 42 5.82 -4.62 10.67
C PHE A 42 4.53 -4.86 9.89
N LEU A 43 3.41 -5.19 10.58
CA LEU A 43 2.10 -5.40 9.94
C LEU A 43 1.60 -4.13 9.24
N VAL A 44 1.76 -2.95 9.85
CA VAL A 44 1.42 -1.66 9.22
C VAL A 44 2.23 -1.47 7.94
N GLY A 45 3.54 -1.60 8.00
CA GLY A 45 4.42 -1.43 6.83
C GLY A 45 4.13 -2.43 5.72
N PHE A 46 3.87 -3.68 6.09
CA PHE A 46 3.51 -4.74 5.16
C PHE A 46 2.16 -4.44 4.48
N GLY A 47 1.14 -4.03 5.25
CA GLY A 47 -0.15 -3.62 4.71
C GLY A 47 -0.04 -2.44 3.74
N VAL A 48 0.69 -1.38 4.10
CA VAL A 48 0.89 -0.20 3.25
C VAL A 48 1.61 -0.57 1.95
N SER A 49 2.61 -1.44 2.00
CA SER A 49 3.32 -1.89 0.78
C SER A 49 2.41 -2.64 -0.20
N ILE A 50 1.47 -3.43 0.32
CA ILE A 50 0.47 -4.13 -0.48
C ILE A 50 -0.48 -3.13 -1.15
N ILE A 51 -0.95 -2.13 -0.40
CA ILE A 51 -1.86 -1.08 -0.90
C ILE A 51 -1.21 -0.33 -2.06
N PHE A 52 0.03 0.12 -1.91
CA PHE A 52 0.72 0.91 -2.93
C PHE A 52 0.83 0.18 -4.27
N VAL A 53 1.26 -1.09 -4.25
CA VAL A 53 1.36 -1.91 -5.48
C VAL A 53 -0.01 -2.15 -6.09
N SER A 54 -1.03 -2.36 -5.27
CA SER A 54 -2.40 -2.61 -5.75
C SER A 54 -3.02 -1.38 -6.41
N ILE A 55 -2.74 -0.18 -5.90
CA ILE A 55 -3.20 1.08 -6.49
C ILE A 55 -2.54 1.30 -7.85
N LEU A 56 -1.23 1.06 -7.98
CA LEU A 56 -0.55 1.17 -9.27
C LEU A 56 -1.13 0.20 -10.30
N LYS A 57 -1.44 -1.02 -9.89
CA LYS A 57 -2.12 -1.98 -10.76
C LYS A 57 -3.53 -1.53 -11.13
N PHE A 58 -4.31 -1.05 -10.17
CA PHE A 58 -5.64 -0.48 -10.44
C PHE A 58 -5.54 0.63 -11.49
N GLN A 59 -4.59 1.55 -11.35
CA GLN A 59 -4.36 2.61 -12.32
C GLN A 59 -4.03 2.08 -13.71
N SER A 60 -3.21 1.03 -13.82
CA SER A 60 -2.84 0.44 -15.11
C SER A 60 -4.01 -0.24 -15.84
N VAL A 61 -5.05 -0.66 -15.13
CA VAL A 61 -6.25 -1.29 -15.70
C VAL A 61 -7.33 -0.27 -16.06
N TRP A 62 -7.45 0.81 -15.28
CA TRP A 62 -8.54 1.79 -15.42
C TRP A 62 -8.19 2.99 -16.31
N PHE A 63 -6.90 3.32 -16.45
CA PHE A 63 -6.43 4.52 -17.17
C PHE A 63 -5.54 4.16 -18.34
N LEU A 64 -5.52 5.04 -19.36
CA LEU A 64 -4.67 4.88 -20.53
C LEU A 64 -3.18 5.08 -20.16
N PRO A 65 -2.24 4.41 -20.86
CA PRO A 65 -0.81 4.55 -20.57
C PRO A 65 -0.31 6.02 -20.55
N ARG A 66 -0.89 6.89 -21.39
CA ARG A 66 -0.57 8.32 -21.44
C ARG A 66 -1.01 9.09 -20.19
N GLU A 67 -2.02 8.60 -19.46
CA GLU A 67 -2.59 9.23 -18.27
C GLU A 67 -1.93 8.71 -16.98
N PHE A 68 -1.26 7.57 -17.07
CA PHE A 68 -0.69 6.88 -15.90
C PHE A 68 0.25 7.77 -15.07
N ALA A 69 1.15 8.52 -15.73
CA ALA A 69 2.09 9.41 -15.05
C ALA A 69 1.36 10.54 -14.30
N PHE A 70 0.34 11.14 -14.92
CA PHE A 70 -0.46 12.21 -14.31
C PHE A 70 -1.24 11.70 -13.10
N ILE A 71 -1.93 10.56 -13.23
CA ILE A 71 -2.71 9.96 -12.14
C ILE A 71 -1.81 9.53 -10.99
N THR A 72 -0.63 8.97 -11.28
CA THR A 72 0.36 8.62 -10.25
C THR A 72 0.88 9.87 -9.53
N GLY A 73 1.14 10.96 -10.26
CA GLY A 73 1.51 12.25 -9.67
C GLY A 73 0.42 12.81 -8.74
N LEU A 74 -0.85 12.74 -9.18
CA LEU A 74 -1.99 13.16 -8.37
C LEU A 74 -2.14 12.29 -7.10
N LEU A 75 -1.94 10.97 -7.21
CA LEU A 75 -1.94 10.06 -6.07
C LEU A 75 -0.88 10.46 -5.02
N LEU A 76 0.34 10.73 -5.47
CA LEU A 76 1.43 11.15 -4.59
C LEU A 76 1.13 12.52 -3.95
N LEU A 77 0.56 13.46 -4.70
CA LEU A 77 0.16 14.77 -4.19
C LEU A 77 -0.89 14.62 -3.08
N VAL A 78 -1.96 13.87 -3.35
CA VAL A 78 -3.03 13.63 -2.35
C VAL A 78 -2.48 12.90 -1.13
N GLY A 79 -1.60 11.92 -1.32
CA GLY A 79 -0.95 11.20 -0.22
C GLY A 79 -0.10 12.12 0.67
N ASN A 80 0.71 13.00 0.08
CA ASN A 80 1.52 13.96 0.83
C ASN A 80 0.67 15.02 1.53
N LEU A 81 -0.37 15.54 0.87
CA LEU A 81 -1.33 16.45 1.50
C LEU A 81 -2.03 15.78 2.68
N GLY A 82 -2.45 14.52 2.53
CA GLY A 82 -3.02 13.73 3.61
C GLY A 82 -2.07 13.59 4.80
N ALA A 83 -0.79 13.31 4.56
CA ALA A 83 0.22 13.23 5.60
C ALA A 83 0.42 14.57 6.34
N MET A 84 0.47 15.68 5.60
CA MET A 84 0.57 17.02 6.20
C MET A 84 -0.67 17.35 7.06
N LEU A 85 -1.86 17.10 6.55
CA LEU A 85 -3.11 17.37 7.26
C LEU A 85 -3.30 16.45 8.47
N ALA A 86 -2.75 15.24 8.44
CA ALA A 86 -2.85 14.30 9.55
C ALA A 86 -1.95 14.65 10.74
N THR A 87 -0.82 15.32 10.52
CA THR A 87 0.16 15.63 11.58
C THR A 87 -0.43 16.49 12.69
N THR A 88 -1.14 17.57 12.36
CA THR A 88 -1.70 18.48 13.36
C THR A 88 -2.82 17.85 14.19
N PRO A 89 -3.88 17.25 13.59
CA PRO A 89 -4.92 16.56 14.36
C PRO A 89 -4.37 15.41 15.22
N LEU A 90 -3.37 14.68 14.71
CA LEU A 90 -2.77 13.60 15.48
C LEU A 90 -2.01 14.10 16.69
N ALA A 91 -1.24 15.19 16.55
CA ALA A 91 -0.55 15.82 17.66
C ALA A 91 -1.53 16.27 18.76
N PHE A 92 -2.60 16.99 18.37
CA PHE A 92 -3.66 17.37 19.30
C PHE A 92 -4.32 16.17 19.99
N LEU A 93 -4.56 15.08 19.27
CA LEU A 93 -5.17 13.88 19.82
C LEU A 93 -4.24 13.21 20.86
N VAL A 94 -2.93 13.17 20.56
CA VAL A 94 -1.91 12.62 21.47
C VAL A 94 -1.81 13.46 22.72
N ASP A 95 -1.79 14.79 22.60
CA ASP A 95 -1.68 15.72 23.73
C ASP A 95 -2.95 15.70 24.61
N ALA A 96 -4.13 15.59 24.00
CA ALA A 96 -5.40 15.60 24.71
C ALA A 96 -5.73 14.25 25.40
N THR A 97 -5.18 13.12 24.93
CA THR A 97 -5.54 11.79 25.43
C THR A 97 -4.30 10.98 25.78
N SER A 98 -3.83 10.19 24.82
CA SER A 98 -2.57 9.45 24.91
C SER A 98 -2.20 8.93 23.52
N TRP A 99 -0.93 8.63 23.30
CA TRP A 99 -0.45 8.04 22.07
C TRP A 99 -1.13 6.67 21.78
N ARG A 100 -1.41 5.89 22.84
CA ARG A 100 -2.11 4.60 22.69
C ARG A 100 -3.50 4.77 22.13
N PHE A 101 -4.29 5.68 22.69
CA PHE A 101 -5.64 5.97 22.22
C PHE A 101 -5.62 6.47 20.76
N SER A 102 -4.68 7.32 20.41
CA SER A 102 -4.53 7.84 19.05
C SER A 102 -4.27 6.73 18.03
N PHE A 103 -3.40 5.76 18.34
CA PHE A 103 -3.15 4.63 17.44
C PHE A 103 -4.33 3.65 17.38
N VAL A 104 -5.10 3.46 18.45
CA VAL A 104 -6.35 2.70 18.40
C VAL A 104 -7.36 3.41 17.50
N ALA A 105 -7.55 4.71 17.65
CA ALA A 105 -8.48 5.49 16.82
C ALA A 105 -8.13 5.40 15.33
N ILE A 106 -6.85 5.56 14.97
CA ILE A 106 -6.35 5.38 13.59
C ILE A 106 -6.61 3.95 13.11
N GLY A 107 -6.35 2.96 13.95
CA GLY A 107 -6.59 1.56 13.61
C GLY A 107 -8.07 1.27 13.31
N VAL A 108 -8.97 1.74 14.16
CA VAL A 108 -10.43 1.60 13.98
C VAL A 108 -10.87 2.35 12.70
N PHE A 109 -10.38 3.57 12.48
CA PHE A 109 -10.66 4.31 11.24
C PHE A 109 -10.19 3.53 10.00
N SER A 110 -8.99 2.95 10.06
CA SER A 110 -8.47 2.10 8.98
C SER A 110 -9.34 0.88 8.71
N LEU A 111 -9.90 0.24 9.75
CA LEU A 111 -10.84 -0.87 9.58
C LEU A 111 -12.13 -0.44 8.88
N ILE A 112 -12.65 0.74 9.21
CA ILE A 112 -13.83 1.32 8.52
C ILE A 112 -13.49 1.57 7.04
N VAL A 113 -12.31 2.12 6.75
CA VAL A 113 -11.84 2.35 5.38
C VAL A 113 -11.64 1.01 4.64
N ALA A 114 -11.18 -0.06 5.31
CA ALA A 114 -11.06 -1.38 4.72
C ALA A 114 -12.42 -1.92 4.24
N VAL A 115 -13.45 -1.80 5.09
CA VAL A 115 -14.82 -2.20 4.75
C VAL A 115 -15.38 -1.32 3.62
N ALA A 116 -15.18 -0.01 3.69
CA ALA A 116 -15.61 0.92 2.64
C ALA A 116 -14.92 0.59 1.31
N SER A 117 -13.62 0.32 1.31
CA SER A 117 -12.87 -0.10 0.12
C SER A 117 -13.42 -1.39 -0.47
N TRP A 118 -13.76 -2.36 0.38
CA TRP A 118 -14.37 -3.61 -0.08
C TRP A 118 -15.71 -3.39 -0.78
N ILE A 119 -16.52 -2.44 -0.33
CA ILE A 119 -17.84 -2.16 -0.88
C ILE A 119 -17.74 -1.31 -2.16
N ILE A 120 -16.88 -0.30 -2.17
CA ILE A 120 -16.85 0.72 -3.22
C ILE A 120 -15.95 0.31 -4.40
N VAL A 121 -14.79 -0.30 -4.12
CA VAL A 121 -13.80 -0.63 -5.16
C VAL A 121 -14.28 -1.80 -6.01
N ARG A 122 -14.22 -1.65 -7.33
CA ARG A 122 -14.49 -2.71 -8.32
C ARG A 122 -13.20 -3.11 -9.00
N ASP A 123 -13.03 -4.42 -9.24
CA ASP A 123 -11.79 -4.96 -9.80
C ASP A 123 -11.56 -4.58 -11.26
N VAL A 124 -12.62 -4.49 -12.05
CA VAL A 124 -12.55 -4.29 -13.50
C VAL A 124 -13.61 -3.30 -13.95
N PRO A 125 -13.31 -2.41 -14.92
CA PRO A 125 -14.32 -1.60 -15.59
C PRO A 125 -15.37 -2.50 -16.27
N PRO A 126 -16.64 -2.11 -16.28
CA PRO A 126 -17.75 -2.96 -16.78
C PRO A 126 -17.63 -3.42 -18.23
N ASN A 127 -16.74 -2.80 -19.03
CA ASN A 127 -16.57 -3.07 -20.45
C ASN A 127 -15.19 -3.62 -20.84
N VAL A 128 -14.37 -4.04 -19.87
CA VAL A 128 -13.01 -4.53 -20.13
C VAL A 128 -12.92 -5.98 -19.70
N VAL A 129 -12.67 -6.87 -20.66
CA VAL A 129 -12.30 -8.27 -20.37
C VAL A 129 -10.80 -8.29 -20.05
N VAL A 130 -10.46 -8.34 -18.78
CA VAL A 130 -9.07 -8.60 -18.38
C VAL A 130 -8.82 -10.09 -18.57
N ALA A 131 -7.89 -10.43 -19.45
CA ALA A 131 -7.45 -11.82 -19.60
C ALA A 131 -6.89 -12.29 -18.24
N SER A 132 -7.65 -13.14 -17.56
CA SER A 132 -7.18 -13.80 -16.35
C SER A 132 -6.03 -14.72 -16.71
N ASP A 133 -4.88 -14.48 -16.16
CA ASP A 133 -3.73 -15.35 -16.33
C ASP A 133 -3.99 -16.67 -15.56
N THR A 134 -4.43 -17.67 -16.27
CA THR A 134 -4.78 -19.01 -15.74
C THR A 134 -3.57 -19.88 -15.47
N ARG A 135 -2.34 -19.39 -15.71
CA ARG A 135 -1.11 -20.15 -15.48
C ARG A 135 -0.92 -20.47 -13.99
N PRO A 136 -0.33 -21.63 -13.65
CA PRO A 136 -0.09 -22.03 -12.28
C PRO A 136 0.82 -21.03 -11.55
N VAL A 137 0.54 -20.78 -10.27
CA VAL A 137 1.24 -19.78 -9.44
C VAL A 137 2.77 -19.98 -9.43
N GLY A 138 3.24 -21.26 -9.54
CA GLY A 138 4.67 -21.58 -9.57
C GLY A 138 5.37 -21.06 -10.84
N GLU A 139 4.73 -21.09 -12.00
CA GLU A 139 5.30 -20.54 -13.24
C GLU A 139 5.37 -19.02 -13.21
N ARG A 140 4.32 -18.36 -12.68
CA ARG A 140 4.31 -16.90 -12.48
C ARG A 140 5.40 -16.45 -11.51
N LEU A 141 5.61 -17.19 -10.42
CA LEU A 141 6.70 -16.93 -9.47
C LEU A 141 8.07 -17.01 -10.14
N LYS A 142 8.30 -18.07 -10.90
CA LYS A 142 9.57 -18.28 -11.63
C LYS A 142 9.82 -17.17 -12.65
N GLU A 143 8.80 -16.81 -13.42
CA GLU A 143 8.90 -15.73 -14.40
C GLU A 143 9.17 -14.37 -13.75
N ASN A 144 8.46 -14.05 -12.66
CA ASN A 144 8.69 -12.83 -11.89
C ASN A 144 10.08 -12.76 -11.25
N LEU A 145 10.62 -13.89 -10.76
CA LEU A 145 11.98 -13.95 -10.25
C LEU A 145 13.02 -13.73 -11.35
N VAL A 146 12.79 -14.30 -12.53
CA VAL A 146 13.67 -14.09 -13.69
C VAL A 146 13.61 -12.62 -14.15
N GLN A 147 12.42 -12.04 -14.23
CA GLN A 147 12.25 -10.62 -14.58
C GLN A 147 12.90 -9.71 -13.55
N MET A 148 12.74 -9.99 -12.26
CA MET A 148 13.39 -9.25 -11.18
C MET A 148 14.92 -9.31 -11.30
N MET A 149 15.47 -10.50 -11.61
CA MET A 149 16.91 -10.66 -11.81
C MET A 149 17.42 -9.89 -13.03
N LEU A 150 16.64 -9.84 -14.13
CA LEU A 150 16.93 -9.05 -15.32
C LEU A 150 16.92 -7.53 -15.00
N VAL A 151 15.95 -7.06 -14.22
CA VAL A 151 15.86 -5.65 -13.77
C VAL A 151 17.07 -5.27 -12.92
N ILE A 152 17.44 -6.11 -11.94
CA ILE A 152 18.60 -5.86 -11.08
C ILE A 152 19.91 -5.85 -11.89
N ARG A 153 20.02 -6.73 -12.90
CA ARG A 153 21.21 -6.84 -13.74
C ARG A 153 21.33 -5.71 -14.77
N ASN A 154 20.22 -5.00 -15.03
CA ASN A 154 20.23 -3.89 -15.98
C ASN A 154 20.72 -2.60 -15.28
N TRP A 155 21.91 -2.11 -15.65
CA TRP A 155 22.50 -0.89 -15.11
C TRP A 155 21.59 0.36 -15.25
N ARG A 156 20.74 0.40 -16.25
CA ARG A 156 19.83 1.53 -16.51
C ARG A 156 18.72 1.67 -15.47
N THR A 157 18.47 0.65 -14.67
CA THR A 157 17.43 0.68 -13.61
C THR A 157 17.95 1.26 -12.30
N TRP A 158 19.27 1.35 -12.10
CA TRP A 158 19.86 1.79 -10.84
C TRP A 158 19.74 3.30 -10.57
N PRO A 159 19.95 4.21 -11.56
CA PRO A 159 19.83 5.66 -11.32
C PRO A 159 18.48 6.08 -10.70
N PRO A 160 17.30 5.64 -11.19
CA PRO A 160 16.03 5.93 -10.55
C PRO A 160 15.93 5.43 -9.11
N PHE A 161 16.53 4.26 -8.79
CA PHE A 161 16.56 3.73 -7.43
C PHE A 161 17.37 4.61 -6.49
N PHE A 162 18.53 5.10 -6.91
CA PHE A 162 19.35 6.00 -6.08
C PHE A 162 18.68 7.36 -5.89
N VAL A 163 18.01 7.89 -6.91
CA VAL A 163 17.24 9.13 -6.79
C VAL A 163 16.09 8.95 -5.80
N ALA A 164 15.33 7.87 -5.92
CA ALA A 164 14.24 7.57 -4.99
C ALA A 164 14.76 7.37 -3.56
N PHE A 165 15.85 6.64 -3.38
CA PHE A 165 16.48 6.42 -2.07
C PHE A 165 16.94 7.75 -1.44
N GLY A 166 17.59 8.63 -2.22
CA GLY A 166 18.02 9.95 -1.75
C GLY A 166 16.86 10.85 -1.37
N LEU A 167 15.80 10.89 -2.19
CA LEU A 167 14.60 11.68 -1.94
C LEU A 167 13.86 11.23 -0.66
N TYR A 168 13.64 9.92 -0.49
CA TYR A 168 12.97 9.40 0.70
C TYR A 168 13.86 9.40 1.94
N GLY A 169 15.18 9.20 1.78
CA GLY A 169 16.12 9.25 2.89
C GLY A 169 16.32 10.64 3.50
N THR A 170 16.03 11.71 2.74
CA THR A 170 16.09 13.10 3.24
C THR A 170 14.76 13.58 3.85
N LEU A 171 13.66 12.84 3.65
CA LEU A 171 12.33 13.19 4.17
C LEU A 171 12.02 12.54 5.54
N ILE A 172 12.87 11.64 6.02
CA ILE A 172 12.77 10.96 7.32
C ILE A 172 13.80 11.50 8.29
#